data_18942969bb716316d40f52fae6a670f5
#
_entry.id   18942969bb716316d40f52fae6a670f5
#
_cell.length_a   1.000
_cell.length_b   1.000
_cell.length_c   1.000
_cell.angle_alpha   90.00
_cell.angle_beta   90.00
_cell.angle_gamma   90.00
#
_symmetry.space_group_name_H-M   'P 1'
#
loop_
_entity.id
_entity.type
_entity.pdbx_description
1 polymer ?
#
loop_
_entity_poly.entity_id
_entity_poly.type
_entity_poly.pdbx_seq_one_letter_code
_entity_poly.pdbx_strand_id
1 'polypeptide(L)'
;NVPDAPQKAEATVDRMLKLYAKGLGHVRPTKVIFNVLMHSWSRSNKQGSAEKAEDIFRWMEAQGRAGDSLVQPNAVSLCTVLNAWANHAENGGAERARRIWEHAALVSDGIRGFPMSIAMANIVIKAIARSKDPTAVEQAEDILVRLEEDFRSGKCNIKPDVKTYSSVINACAYCTGDSTKQDM
;
A
#
# COMPACT_ATOMS: atom_id res chain seq x y z
N ASN A 1 -18.52 -2.02 13.63
CA ASN A 1 -18.33 -1.49 12.26
C ASN A 1 -19.63 -0.90 11.75
N VAL A 2 -19.64 0.40 11.46
CA VAL A 2 -20.78 1.05 10.78
C VAL A 2 -20.68 0.66 9.30
N PRO A 3 -21.68 -0.01 8.71
CA PRO A 3 -21.59 -0.60 7.37
C PRO A 3 -21.20 0.39 6.24
N ASP A 4 -21.46 1.70 6.44
CA ASP A 4 -21.23 2.76 5.44
C ASP A 4 -20.21 3.80 5.88
N ALA A 5 -19.33 3.44 6.84
CA ALA A 5 -18.34 4.37 7.38
C ALA A 5 -17.43 5.01 6.30
N PRO A 6 -16.86 4.26 5.33
CA PRO A 6 -16.04 4.86 4.29
C PRO A 6 -16.79 5.84 3.40
N GLN A 7 -18.02 5.53 3.02
CA GLN A 7 -18.85 6.40 2.19
C GLN A 7 -19.23 7.70 2.93
N LYS A 8 -19.53 7.61 4.23
CA LYS A 8 -19.79 8.78 5.07
C LYS A 8 -18.56 9.66 5.22
N ALA A 9 -17.38 9.04 5.36
CA ALA A 9 -16.09 9.75 5.39
C ALA A 9 -15.84 10.47 4.05
N GLU A 10 -16.06 9.80 2.91
CA GLU A 10 -15.91 10.37 1.57
C GLU A 10 -16.88 11.57 1.39
N ALA A 11 -18.15 11.42 1.73
CA ALA A 11 -19.13 12.51 1.66
C ALA A 11 -18.74 13.71 2.54
N THR A 12 -18.09 13.45 3.69
CA THR A 12 -17.60 14.52 4.57
C THR A 12 -16.44 15.26 3.94
N VAL A 13 -15.49 14.55 3.32
CA VAL A 13 -14.36 15.16 2.59
C VAL A 13 -14.86 15.97 1.39
N ASP A 14 -15.82 15.45 0.63
CA ASP A 14 -16.44 16.17 -0.49
C ASP A 14 -17.11 17.48 -0.02
N ARG A 15 -17.77 17.43 1.13
CA ARG A 15 -18.34 18.63 1.74
C ARG A 15 -17.25 19.65 2.11
N MET A 16 -16.13 19.20 2.68
CA MET A 16 -15.00 20.06 3.00
C MET A 16 -14.44 20.72 1.74
N LEU A 17 -14.23 19.97 0.66
CA LEU A 17 -13.76 20.47 -0.64
C LEU A 17 -14.72 21.53 -1.22
N LYS A 18 -16.03 21.28 -1.17
CA LYS A 18 -17.05 22.24 -1.62
C LYS A 18 -17.04 23.54 -0.81
N LEU A 19 -16.87 23.44 0.50
CA LEU A 19 -16.77 24.61 1.38
C LEU A 19 -15.48 25.39 1.14
N TYR A 20 -14.37 24.69 0.96
CA TYR A 20 -13.10 25.31 0.61
C TYR A 20 -13.18 26.06 -0.73
N ALA A 21 -13.80 25.45 -1.77
CA ALA A 21 -14.02 26.09 -3.08
C ALA A 21 -14.91 27.35 -3.00
N LYS A 22 -15.74 27.48 -1.97
CA LYS A 22 -16.54 28.68 -1.68
C LYS A 22 -15.77 29.77 -0.90
N GLY A 23 -14.45 29.58 -0.70
CA GLY A 23 -13.60 30.57 -0.04
C GLY A 23 -13.43 30.37 1.47
N LEU A 24 -13.96 29.29 2.07
CA LEU A 24 -13.79 28.99 3.49
C LEU A 24 -12.42 28.33 3.72
N GLY A 25 -11.35 29.11 3.73
CA GLY A 25 -9.97 28.65 3.78
C GLY A 25 -9.61 27.77 5.00
N HIS A 26 -10.29 27.96 6.13
CA HIS A 26 -10.04 27.21 7.37
C HIS A 26 -10.51 25.75 7.32
N VAL A 27 -11.32 25.36 6.31
CA VAL A 27 -11.78 23.98 6.12
C VAL A 27 -11.01 23.25 5.00
N ARG A 28 -9.84 23.76 4.58
CA ARG A 28 -9.03 23.12 3.54
C ARG A 28 -8.60 21.70 3.95
N PRO A 29 -8.94 20.65 3.18
CA PRO A 29 -8.43 19.32 3.45
C PRO A 29 -6.92 19.25 3.24
N THR A 30 -6.25 18.46 4.06
CA THR A 30 -4.81 18.21 3.98
C THR A 30 -4.55 16.71 3.78
N LYS A 31 -3.28 16.34 3.50
CA LYS A 31 -2.87 14.93 3.41
C LYS A 31 -3.32 14.07 4.59
N VAL A 32 -3.46 14.67 5.79
CA VAL A 32 -3.94 13.93 6.98
C VAL A 32 -5.37 13.45 6.78
N ILE A 33 -6.25 14.32 6.29
CA ILE A 33 -7.66 13.98 6.02
C ILE A 33 -7.76 12.88 4.95
N PHE A 34 -7.00 13.00 3.86
CA PHE A 34 -6.98 11.99 2.80
C PHE A 34 -6.39 10.66 3.27
N ASN A 35 -5.37 10.67 4.13
CA ASN A 35 -4.83 9.44 4.74
C ASN A 35 -5.89 8.76 5.63
N VAL A 36 -6.66 9.52 6.40
CA VAL A 36 -7.77 8.97 7.21
C VAL A 36 -8.87 8.38 6.31
N LEU A 37 -9.21 9.06 5.21
CA LEU A 37 -10.19 8.57 4.24
C LEU A 37 -9.72 7.26 3.58
N MET A 38 -8.47 7.23 3.09
CA MET A 38 -7.87 6.01 2.53
C MET A 38 -7.83 4.87 3.56
N HIS A 39 -7.49 5.18 4.82
CA HIS A 39 -7.49 4.18 5.90
C HIS A 39 -8.89 3.63 6.16
N SER A 40 -9.92 4.46 6.10
CA SER A 40 -11.32 4.01 6.22
C SER A 40 -11.68 3.03 5.11
N TRP A 41 -11.28 3.30 3.86
CA TRP A 41 -11.46 2.38 2.74
C TRP A 41 -10.62 1.11 2.88
N SER A 42 -9.33 1.23 3.25
CA SER A 42 -8.42 0.10 3.47
C SER A 42 -8.95 -0.94 4.50
N ARG A 43 -9.73 -0.50 5.47
CA ARG A 43 -10.34 -1.38 6.48
C ARG A 43 -11.73 -1.89 6.08
N SER A 44 -12.24 -1.46 4.96
CA SER A 44 -13.52 -1.94 4.43
C SER A 44 -13.33 -3.26 3.70
N ASN A 45 -14.14 -4.26 4.02
CA ASN A 45 -14.15 -5.53 3.29
C ASN A 45 -15.06 -5.47 2.04
N LYS A 46 -15.48 -4.27 1.62
CA LYS A 46 -16.33 -4.10 0.43
C LYS A 46 -15.48 -4.29 -0.83
N GLN A 47 -16.09 -4.89 -1.83
CA GLN A 47 -15.50 -4.94 -3.17
C GLN A 47 -15.22 -3.52 -3.67
N GLY A 48 -14.09 -3.30 -4.32
CA GLY A 48 -13.70 -1.97 -4.81
C GLY A 48 -13.10 -1.04 -3.76
N SER A 49 -12.92 -1.49 -2.49
CA SER A 49 -12.38 -0.64 -1.44
C SER A 49 -10.88 -0.33 -1.61
N ALA A 50 -10.11 -1.28 -2.14
CA ALA A 50 -8.69 -1.08 -2.42
C ALA A 50 -8.50 -0.12 -3.60
N GLU A 51 -9.32 -0.26 -4.64
CA GLU A 51 -9.37 0.65 -5.79
C GLU A 51 -9.68 2.08 -5.35
N LYS A 52 -10.67 2.26 -4.48
CA LYS A 52 -11.01 3.57 -3.91
C LYS A 52 -9.83 4.19 -3.15
N ALA A 53 -9.14 3.42 -2.33
CA ALA A 53 -7.95 3.91 -1.64
C ALA A 53 -6.84 4.31 -2.63
N GLU A 54 -6.64 3.54 -3.69
CA GLU A 54 -5.67 3.85 -4.75
C GLU A 54 -6.07 5.09 -5.56
N ASP A 55 -7.34 5.26 -5.90
CA ASP A 55 -7.82 6.44 -6.63
C ASP A 55 -7.56 7.73 -5.84
N ILE A 56 -7.79 7.71 -4.51
CA ILE A 56 -7.47 8.83 -3.63
C ILE A 56 -5.96 9.10 -3.63
N PHE A 57 -5.13 8.05 -3.52
CA PHE A 57 -3.68 8.19 -3.54
C PHE A 57 -3.18 8.81 -4.86
N ARG A 58 -3.68 8.34 -6.01
CA ARG A 58 -3.34 8.89 -7.33
C ARG A 58 -3.78 10.33 -7.49
N TRP A 59 -4.96 10.67 -6.97
CA TRP A 59 -5.42 12.04 -6.95
C TRP A 59 -4.49 12.93 -6.13
N MET A 60 -4.06 12.48 -4.94
CA MET A 60 -3.09 13.18 -4.11
C MET A 60 -1.75 13.38 -4.85
N GLU A 61 -1.25 12.39 -5.57
CA GLU A 61 -0.04 12.50 -6.40
C GLU A 61 -0.19 13.55 -7.49
N ALA A 62 -1.34 13.57 -8.17
CA ALA A 62 -1.62 14.54 -9.22
C ALA A 62 -1.65 15.97 -8.67
N GLN A 63 -2.30 16.20 -7.52
CA GLN A 63 -2.35 17.50 -6.86
C GLN A 63 -0.95 17.93 -6.37
N GLY A 64 -0.18 17.01 -5.77
CA GLY A 64 1.20 17.29 -5.35
C GLY A 64 2.10 17.67 -6.53
N ARG A 65 1.97 17.01 -7.67
CA ARG A 65 2.67 17.38 -8.93
C ARG A 65 2.24 18.73 -9.46
N ALA A 66 0.98 19.10 -9.28
CA ALA A 66 0.44 20.42 -9.63
C ALA A 66 0.89 21.55 -8.65
N GLY A 67 1.66 21.21 -7.61
CA GLY A 67 2.22 22.17 -6.67
C GLY A 67 1.49 22.28 -5.32
N ASP A 68 0.41 21.51 -5.10
CA ASP A 68 -0.27 21.49 -3.81
C ASP A 68 0.46 20.59 -2.79
N SER A 69 1.41 21.17 -2.07
CA SER A 69 2.20 20.48 -1.05
C SER A 69 1.40 20.01 0.17
N LEU A 70 0.22 20.60 0.43
CA LEU A 70 -0.61 20.26 1.59
C LEU A 70 -1.29 18.89 1.43
N VAL A 71 -1.57 18.50 0.19
CA VAL A 71 -2.17 17.19 -0.14
C VAL A 71 -1.17 16.23 -0.76
N GLN A 72 0.10 16.61 -0.93
CA GLN A 72 1.14 15.72 -1.45
C GLN A 72 1.22 14.45 -0.59
N PRO A 73 1.13 13.25 -1.19
CA PRO A 73 1.20 11.98 -0.45
C PRO A 73 2.54 11.84 0.29
N ASN A 74 2.57 11.01 1.30
CA ASN A 74 3.76 10.69 2.08
C ASN A 74 3.88 9.17 2.32
N ALA A 75 4.88 8.75 3.10
CA ALA A 75 5.08 7.35 3.46
C ALA A 75 3.83 6.70 4.09
N VAL A 76 3.05 7.46 4.88
CA VAL A 76 1.78 6.97 5.47
C VAL A 76 0.75 6.70 4.38
N SER A 77 0.64 7.60 3.39
CA SER A 77 -0.26 7.44 2.23
C SER A 77 0.07 6.17 1.46
N LEU A 78 1.37 5.96 1.16
CA LEU A 78 1.83 4.77 0.45
C LEU A 78 1.58 3.48 1.26
N CYS A 79 1.93 3.45 2.55
CA CYS A 79 1.64 2.30 3.40
C CYS A 79 0.13 1.99 3.46
N THR A 80 -0.72 3.01 3.46
CA THR A 80 -2.17 2.83 3.54
C THR A 80 -2.73 2.18 2.27
N VAL A 81 -2.29 2.61 1.08
CA VAL A 81 -2.73 1.99 -0.18
C VAL A 81 -2.16 0.59 -0.36
N LEU A 82 -0.91 0.36 0.05
CA LEU A 82 -0.33 -0.99 0.04
C LEU A 82 -1.11 -1.95 0.96
N ASN A 83 -1.48 -1.51 2.17
CA ASN A 83 -2.32 -2.30 3.07
C ASN A 83 -3.72 -2.53 2.52
N ALA A 84 -4.31 -1.55 1.81
CA ALA A 84 -5.62 -1.73 1.18
C ALA A 84 -5.59 -2.91 0.20
N TRP A 85 -4.58 -2.97 -0.68
CA TRP A 85 -4.41 -4.07 -1.62
C TRP A 85 -3.98 -5.38 -0.95
N ALA A 86 -3.13 -5.33 0.08
CA ALA A 86 -2.74 -6.52 0.84
C ALA A 86 -3.92 -7.20 1.57
N ASN A 87 -4.98 -6.45 1.91
CA ASN A 87 -6.20 -7.01 2.47
C ASN A 87 -7.04 -7.79 1.44
N HIS A 88 -6.78 -7.60 0.15
CA HIS A 88 -7.39 -8.29 -0.99
C HIS A 88 -6.38 -9.15 -1.76
N ALA A 89 -5.37 -9.70 -1.08
CA ALA A 89 -4.23 -10.41 -1.68
C ALA A 89 -4.64 -11.52 -2.66
N GLU A 90 -5.66 -12.31 -2.32
CA GLU A 90 -6.15 -13.45 -3.13
C GLU A 90 -6.80 -13.03 -4.46
N ASN A 91 -7.25 -11.78 -4.58
CA ASN A 91 -7.96 -11.26 -5.75
C ASN A 91 -7.07 -10.35 -6.63
N GLY A 92 -5.80 -10.70 -6.80
CA GLY A 92 -4.83 -9.90 -7.54
C GLY A 92 -4.27 -8.71 -6.77
N GLY A 93 -4.70 -8.52 -5.51
CA GLY A 93 -4.26 -7.41 -4.67
C GLY A 93 -2.77 -7.49 -4.32
N ALA A 94 -2.19 -8.69 -4.18
CA ALA A 94 -0.76 -8.87 -3.94
C ALA A 94 0.08 -8.31 -5.10
N GLU A 95 -0.26 -8.69 -6.32
CA GLU A 95 0.40 -8.19 -7.53
C GLU A 95 0.24 -6.67 -7.68
N ARG A 96 -0.95 -6.15 -7.35
CA ARG A 96 -1.19 -4.71 -7.40
C ARG A 96 -0.35 -3.96 -6.37
N ALA A 97 -0.28 -4.46 -5.13
CA ALA A 97 0.57 -3.90 -4.08
C ALA A 97 2.06 -3.91 -4.50
N ARG A 98 2.53 -5.02 -5.09
CA ARG A 98 3.89 -5.15 -5.61
C ARG A 98 4.20 -4.07 -6.65
N ARG A 99 3.34 -3.92 -7.66
CA ARG A 99 3.51 -2.89 -8.72
C ARG A 99 3.55 -1.47 -8.18
N ILE A 100 2.68 -1.14 -7.22
CA ILE A 100 2.67 0.19 -6.58
C ILE A 100 3.97 0.42 -5.82
N TRP A 101 4.46 -0.57 -5.08
CA TRP A 101 5.71 -0.50 -4.33
C TRP A 101 6.93 -0.34 -5.25
N GLU A 102 7.03 -1.14 -6.32
CA GLU A 102 8.08 -1.06 -7.32
C GLU A 102 8.10 0.31 -8.02
N HIS A 103 6.93 0.81 -8.42
CA HIS A 103 6.81 2.13 -9.01
C HIS A 103 7.27 3.22 -8.05
N ALA A 104 6.87 3.16 -6.77
CA ALA A 104 7.32 4.10 -5.75
C ALA A 104 8.84 4.03 -5.53
N ALA A 105 9.45 2.84 -5.57
CA ALA A 105 10.89 2.65 -5.46
C ALA A 105 11.64 3.33 -6.62
N LEU A 106 11.16 3.17 -7.87
CA LEU A 106 11.74 3.81 -9.05
C LEU A 106 11.65 5.35 -8.99
N VAL A 107 10.56 5.88 -8.45
CA VAL A 107 10.37 7.35 -8.31
C VAL A 107 11.18 7.90 -7.13
N SER A 108 11.50 7.07 -6.14
CA SER A 108 12.33 7.45 -4.96
C SER A 108 13.75 7.84 -5.33
N ASP A 109 14.33 7.26 -6.38
CA ASP A 109 15.67 7.58 -6.86
C ASP A 109 15.77 8.98 -7.51
N GLY A 110 14.65 9.65 -7.73
CA GLY A 110 14.55 11.04 -8.25
C GLY A 110 13.91 11.99 -7.24
N ILE A 111 14.58 13.07 -6.94
CA ILE A 111 14.34 14.33 -6.18
C ILE A 111 12.99 14.51 -5.40
N ARG A 112 11.97 13.65 -5.56
CA ARG A 112 10.63 13.74 -4.92
C ARG A 112 10.09 12.41 -4.42
N GLY A 113 10.95 11.39 -4.25
CA GLY A 113 10.52 10.07 -3.82
C GLY A 113 10.16 10.00 -2.33
N PHE A 114 9.25 9.09 -2.01
CA PHE A 114 8.99 8.75 -0.62
C PHE A 114 10.18 7.99 -0.04
N PRO A 115 10.61 8.28 1.20
CA PRO A 115 11.59 7.42 1.83
C PRO A 115 10.98 6.00 1.94
N MET A 116 11.52 5.09 1.13
CA MET A 116 11.15 3.68 1.21
C MET A 116 11.50 3.15 2.60
N SER A 117 10.69 2.25 3.12
CA SER A 117 10.91 1.67 4.44
C SER A 117 10.73 0.16 4.40
N ILE A 118 11.40 -0.53 5.34
CA ILE A 118 11.23 -1.98 5.49
C ILE A 118 9.78 -2.37 5.77
N ALA A 119 8.99 -1.49 6.41
CA ALA A 119 7.57 -1.73 6.65
C ALA A 119 6.78 -1.87 5.35
N MET A 120 7.10 -1.09 4.31
CA MET A 120 6.45 -1.18 3.00
C MET A 120 6.77 -2.51 2.32
N ALA A 121 8.04 -2.91 2.30
CA ALA A 121 8.47 -4.21 1.78
C ALA A 121 7.77 -5.36 2.52
N ASN A 122 7.71 -5.31 3.85
CA ASN A 122 7.04 -6.33 4.67
C ASN A 122 5.53 -6.43 4.36
N ILE A 123 4.86 -5.31 4.05
CA ILE A 123 3.45 -5.34 3.62
C ILE A 123 3.31 -6.11 2.30
N VAL A 124 4.18 -5.84 1.33
CA VAL A 124 4.13 -6.49 0.01
C VAL A 124 4.48 -7.96 0.11
N ILE A 125 5.56 -8.34 0.80
CA ILE A 125 5.94 -9.75 1.00
C ILE A 125 4.82 -10.52 1.69
N LYS A 126 4.21 -9.94 2.74
CA LYS A 126 3.07 -10.55 3.42
C LYS A 126 1.84 -10.69 2.51
N ALA A 127 1.60 -9.74 1.62
CA ALA A 127 0.51 -9.83 0.64
C ALA A 127 0.77 -10.96 -0.35
N ILE A 128 2.00 -11.07 -0.87
CA ILE A 128 2.43 -12.15 -1.76
C ILE A 128 2.27 -13.51 -1.07
N ALA A 129 2.75 -13.66 0.17
CA ALA A 129 2.60 -14.88 0.95
C ALA A 129 1.13 -15.35 1.13
N ARG A 130 0.17 -14.43 1.05
CA ARG A 130 -1.26 -14.70 1.21
C ARG A 130 -2.03 -14.80 -0.10
N SER A 131 -1.37 -14.59 -1.24
CA SER A 131 -2.04 -14.50 -2.55
C SER A 131 -2.54 -15.85 -3.09
N LYS A 132 -2.06 -16.98 -2.55
CA LYS A 132 -2.24 -18.34 -3.09
C LYS A 132 -1.69 -18.50 -4.52
N ASP A 133 -0.81 -17.61 -4.93
CA ASP A 133 -0.10 -17.71 -6.21
C ASP A 133 0.93 -18.85 -6.10
N PRO A 134 1.00 -19.79 -7.07
CA PRO A 134 2.01 -20.85 -7.08
C PRO A 134 3.46 -20.32 -7.03
N THR A 135 3.69 -19.10 -7.54
CA THR A 135 5.00 -18.44 -7.57
C THR A 135 5.25 -17.51 -6.38
N ALA A 136 4.36 -17.52 -5.37
CA ALA A 136 4.44 -16.60 -4.23
C ALA A 136 5.75 -16.73 -3.44
N VAL A 137 6.30 -17.94 -3.33
CA VAL A 137 7.58 -18.18 -2.64
C VAL A 137 8.71 -17.50 -3.41
N GLU A 138 8.81 -17.76 -4.70
CA GLU A 138 9.84 -17.18 -5.57
C GLU A 138 9.76 -15.65 -5.58
N GLN A 139 8.56 -15.10 -5.73
CA GLN A 139 8.35 -13.65 -5.67
C GLN A 139 8.76 -13.03 -4.34
N ALA A 140 8.48 -13.71 -3.22
CA ALA A 140 8.85 -13.23 -1.89
C ALA A 140 10.37 -13.29 -1.67
N GLU A 141 11.01 -14.36 -2.14
CA GLU A 141 12.47 -14.52 -2.10
C GLU A 141 13.17 -13.47 -2.97
N ASP A 142 12.70 -13.22 -4.19
CA ASP A 142 13.26 -12.20 -5.09
C ASP A 142 13.28 -10.81 -4.43
N ILE A 143 12.19 -10.45 -3.74
CA ILE A 143 12.14 -9.17 -2.99
C ILE A 143 13.16 -9.18 -1.85
N LEU A 144 13.29 -10.27 -1.10
CA LEU A 144 14.24 -10.37 0.01
C LEU A 144 15.68 -10.25 -0.48
N VAL A 145 16.06 -11.03 -1.51
CA VAL A 145 17.41 -11.01 -2.11
C VAL A 145 17.75 -9.61 -2.61
N ARG A 146 16.83 -8.97 -3.33
CA ARG A 146 17.02 -7.60 -3.80
C ARG A 146 17.23 -6.60 -2.65
N LEU A 147 16.47 -6.71 -1.56
CA LEU A 147 16.65 -5.85 -0.37
C LEU A 147 18.02 -6.07 0.27
N GLU A 148 18.49 -7.32 0.37
CA GLU A 148 19.81 -7.66 0.91
C GLU A 148 20.94 -7.10 0.04
N GLU A 149 20.83 -7.24 -1.29
CA GLU A 149 21.80 -6.73 -2.26
C GLU A 149 21.87 -5.21 -2.25
N ASP A 150 20.72 -4.53 -2.28
CA ASP A 150 20.63 -3.07 -2.24
C ASP A 150 21.17 -2.52 -0.91
N PHE A 151 20.95 -3.21 0.21
CA PHE A 151 21.55 -2.84 1.49
C PHE A 151 23.07 -3.10 1.52
N ARG A 152 23.52 -4.26 1.04
CA ARG A 152 24.96 -4.63 1.03
C ARG A 152 25.78 -3.74 0.11
N SER A 153 25.22 -3.33 -1.02
CA SER A 153 25.86 -2.42 -1.97
C SER A 153 25.80 -0.94 -1.54
N GLY A 154 25.10 -0.62 -0.45
CA GLY A 154 24.90 0.76 0.01
C GLY A 154 23.94 1.57 -0.86
N LYS A 155 23.23 0.94 -1.80
CA LYS A 155 22.25 1.59 -2.67
C LYS A 155 21.03 2.06 -1.90
N CYS A 156 20.65 1.33 -0.87
CA CYS A 156 19.59 1.74 0.05
C CYS A 156 19.99 1.49 1.51
N ASN A 157 19.35 2.21 2.44
CA ASN A 157 19.59 2.04 3.88
C ASN A 157 18.47 1.19 4.54
N ILE A 158 17.82 0.31 3.76
CA ILE A 158 16.73 -0.55 4.22
C ILE A 158 17.29 -1.93 4.52
N LYS A 159 17.46 -2.24 5.80
CA LYS A 159 17.93 -3.55 6.25
C LYS A 159 16.74 -4.49 6.47
N PRO A 160 16.73 -5.70 5.85
CA PRO A 160 15.74 -6.73 6.19
C PRO A 160 15.76 -7.05 7.69
N ASP A 161 14.57 -7.18 8.27
CA ASP A 161 14.39 -7.47 9.70
C ASP A 161 13.77 -8.87 9.91
N VAL A 162 13.64 -9.29 11.16
CA VAL A 162 13.05 -10.59 11.51
C VAL A 162 11.66 -10.78 10.90
N LYS A 163 10.88 -9.68 10.76
CA LYS A 163 9.54 -9.74 10.14
C LYS A 163 9.62 -10.01 8.64
N THR A 164 10.65 -9.47 7.97
CA THR A 164 10.91 -9.73 6.55
C THR A 164 11.14 -11.22 6.33
N TYR A 165 12.12 -11.81 7.03
CA TYR A 165 12.42 -13.24 6.93
C TYR A 165 11.23 -14.12 7.33
N SER A 166 10.54 -13.79 8.43
CA SER A 166 9.35 -14.53 8.85
C SER A 166 8.23 -14.49 7.81
N SER A 167 8.07 -13.38 7.09
CA SER A 167 7.06 -13.28 6.04
C SER A 167 7.39 -14.14 4.82
N VAL A 168 8.67 -14.27 4.45
CA VAL A 168 9.13 -15.18 3.39
C VAL A 168 8.96 -16.63 3.81
N ILE A 169 9.35 -16.99 5.05
CA ILE A 169 9.14 -18.35 5.59
C ILE A 169 7.64 -18.71 5.60
N ASN A 170 6.78 -17.77 5.95
CA ASN A 170 5.33 -17.98 5.88
C ASN A 170 4.83 -18.22 4.45
N ALA A 171 5.43 -17.59 3.42
CA ALA A 171 5.09 -17.89 2.03
C ALA A 171 5.35 -19.37 1.71
N CYS A 172 6.49 -19.92 2.14
CA CYS A 172 6.80 -21.34 1.98
C CYS A 172 5.76 -22.24 2.69
N ALA A 173 5.35 -21.88 3.91
CA ALA A 173 4.39 -22.66 4.67
C ALA A 173 2.98 -22.70 4.03
N TYR A 174 2.55 -21.60 3.42
CA TYR A 174 1.25 -21.54 2.75
C TYR A 174 1.23 -22.30 1.41
N CYS A 175 2.34 -22.34 0.67
CA CYS A 175 2.43 -23.07 -0.59
C CYS A 175 2.48 -24.60 -0.40
N THR A 176 3.00 -25.10 0.74
CA THR A 176 3.09 -26.54 1.03
C THR A 176 1.79 -27.14 1.57
N GLY A 177 0.85 -26.30 2.04
CA GLY A 177 -0.39 -26.76 2.69
C GLY A 177 -1.47 -27.34 1.77
N ASP A 178 -1.43 -27.08 0.46
CA ASP A 178 -2.45 -27.54 -0.49
C ASP A 178 -2.11 -28.88 -1.19
N SER A 179 -0.86 -29.36 -1.07
CA SER A 179 -0.42 -30.59 -1.74
C SER A 179 -0.84 -31.89 -1.03
N THR A 180 -1.37 -31.83 0.19
CA THR A 180 -1.69 -33.01 1.00
C THR A 180 -3.17 -33.41 1.01
N LYS A 181 -4.03 -32.74 0.23
CA LYS A 181 -5.48 -33.07 0.18
C LYS A 181 -5.96 -33.74 -1.10
N GLN A 182 -5.07 -34.12 -2.02
CA GLN A 182 -5.48 -34.72 -3.29
C GLN A 182 -5.19 -36.23 -3.42
N ASP A 183 -4.66 -36.90 -2.38
CA ASP A 183 -4.46 -38.36 -2.38
C ASP A 183 -5.12 -39.00 -1.14
N MET A 184 -6.46 -39.05 -1.13
CA MET A 184 -7.28 -40.03 -0.40
C MET A 184 -8.62 -40.20 -1.09
#